data_44f911bdcaf09c244a49bfc07280637f
#
_entry.id   44f911bdcaf09c244a49bfc07280637f
#
_cell.length_a   1.000
_cell.length_b   1.000
_cell.length_c   1.000
_cell.angle_alpha   90.00
_cell.angle_beta   90.00
_cell.angle_gamma   90.00
#
_symmetry.space_group_name_H-M   'P 1'
#
loop_
_entity.id
_entity.type
_entity.pdbx_description
1 polymer ?
#
loop_
_entity_poly.entity_id
_entity_poly.type
_entity_poly.pdbx_seq_one_letter_code
_entity_poly.pdbx_strand_id
1 'polypeptide(L)'
;MEAFMLTLERGASSGPHGMLHTGHEFIFCLRGNVDFEVDDQHYLLQQGDSLLFMAQLVHRWRNPGQTVANIIIVISGFEESERPVEFHLASTHAIGIEDEGTPPDDPPELLKEV
;
A
#
# COMPACT_ATOMS: atom_id res chain seq x y z
N MET A 1 -15.50 -2.15 -7.10
CA MET A 1 -14.55 -2.97 -6.35
C MET A 1 -13.41 -3.40 -7.24
N GLU A 2 -12.22 -3.28 -6.75
CA GLU A 2 -11.03 -3.70 -7.49
C GLU A 2 -10.22 -4.64 -6.62
N ALA A 3 -9.60 -5.63 -7.24
CA ALA A 3 -8.76 -6.59 -6.53
C ALA A 3 -7.52 -6.84 -7.36
N PHE A 4 -6.36 -6.90 -6.69
CA PHE A 4 -5.11 -7.11 -7.38
C PHE A 4 -4.08 -7.66 -6.43
N MET A 5 -3.00 -8.19 -7.00
CA MET A 5 -1.91 -8.74 -6.21
C MET A 5 -0.67 -7.88 -6.42
N LEU A 6 0.00 -7.59 -5.34
CA LEU A 6 1.30 -6.92 -5.40
C LEU A 6 2.39 -7.89 -4.99
N THR A 7 3.49 -7.79 -5.71
CA THR A 7 4.71 -8.50 -5.34
C THR A 7 5.69 -7.45 -4.84
N LEU A 8 6.10 -7.58 -3.59
CA LEU A 8 6.97 -6.61 -2.96
C LEU A 8 8.35 -7.22 -2.77
N GLU A 9 9.33 -6.66 -3.45
CA GLU A 9 10.71 -7.06 -3.26
C GLU A 9 11.16 -6.73 -1.86
N ARG A 10 12.28 -7.31 -1.44
CA ARG A 10 12.85 -6.96 -0.14
C ARG A 10 13.04 -5.46 -0.08
N GLY A 11 12.60 -4.86 1.02
CA GLY A 11 12.79 -3.44 1.24
C GLY A 11 11.88 -2.53 0.45
N ALA A 12 11.06 -3.08 -0.43
CA ALA A 12 10.14 -2.25 -1.20
C ALA A 12 9.10 -1.63 -0.28
N SER A 13 8.69 -0.44 -0.62
CA SER A 13 7.69 0.26 0.18
C SER A 13 6.85 1.15 -0.70
N SER A 14 5.79 1.67 -0.12
CA SER A 14 4.93 2.62 -0.83
C SER A 14 5.47 4.05 -0.72
N GLY A 15 6.61 4.23 -0.06
CA GLY A 15 7.24 5.53 0.03
C GLY A 15 7.15 6.11 1.43
N PRO A 16 7.83 7.25 1.63
CA PRO A 16 7.85 7.88 2.94
C PRO A 16 6.55 8.57 3.30
N HIS A 17 5.71 8.81 2.33
CA HIS A 17 4.43 9.47 2.56
C HIS A 17 3.31 8.46 2.47
N GLY A 18 2.32 8.63 3.32
CA GLY A 18 1.15 7.78 3.25
C GLY A 18 0.22 8.24 2.15
N MET A 19 -0.78 7.43 1.89
CA MET A 19 -1.83 7.75 0.93
C MET A 19 -3.18 7.56 1.60
N LEU A 20 -4.19 8.17 1.02
CA LEU A 20 -5.56 7.95 1.45
C LEU A 20 -6.48 8.11 0.26
N HIS A 21 -7.60 7.43 0.31
CA HIS A 21 -8.65 7.55 -0.70
C HIS A 21 -9.95 7.10 -0.06
N THR A 22 -11.04 7.19 -0.80
CA THR A 22 -12.33 6.77 -0.24
C THR A 22 -12.44 5.25 -0.29
N GLY A 23 -13.41 4.72 0.44
CA GLY A 23 -13.71 3.31 0.43
C GLY A 23 -13.03 2.54 1.53
N HIS A 24 -13.05 1.24 1.36
CA HIS A 24 -12.44 0.29 2.30
C HIS A 24 -11.38 -0.50 1.57
N GLU A 25 -10.37 -0.90 2.32
CA GLU A 25 -9.27 -1.66 1.76
C GLU A 25 -9.05 -2.91 2.60
N PHE A 26 -8.98 -4.06 1.92
CA PHE A 26 -8.73 -5.34 2.56
C PHE A 26 -7.42 -5.89 2.03
N ILE A 27 -6.54 -6.28 2.94
CA ILE A 27 -5.23 -6.81 2.61
C ILE A 27 -5.13 -8.23 3.10
N PHE A 28 -4.62 -9.12 2.27
CA PHE A 28 -4.33 -10.49 2.67
C PHE A 28 -2.90 -10.82 2.29
N CYS A 29 -2.12 -11.27 3.26
CA CYS A 29 -0.73 -11.62 3.02
C CYS A 29 -0.63 -13.08 2.59
N LEU A 30 -0.24 -13.29 1.32
CA LEU A 30 -0.08 -14.63 0.77
C LEU A 30 1.22 -15.27 1.20
N ARG A 31 2.30 -14.49 1.26
CA ARG A 31 3.58 -14.99 1.73
C ARG A 31 4.47 -13.82 2.09
N GLY A 32 5.47 -14.11 2.89
CA GLY A 32 6.40 -13.09 3.34
C GLY A 32 5.82 -12.30 4.49
N ASN A 33 6.38 -11.12 4.70
CA ASN A 33 5.97 -10.24 5.78
C ASN A 33 5.78 -8.85 5.21
N VAL A 34 4.72 -8.19 5.63
CA VAL A 34 4.45 -6.82 5.20
C VAL A 34 4.04 -6.01 6.41
N ASP A 35 4.70 -4.90 6.59
CA ASP A 35 4.36 -3.97 7.65
C ASP A 35 3.43 -2.93 7.07
N PHE A 36 2.19 -2.92 7.53
CA PHE A 36 1.19 -1.93 7.15
C PHE A 36 1.06 -0.91 8.25
N GLU A 37 1.17 0.34 7.88
CA GLU A 37 0.93 1.43 8.81
C GLU A 37 -0.38 2.10 8.42
N VAL A 38 -1.32 2.14 9.35
CA VAL A 38 -2.63 2.76 9.12
C VAL A 38 -2.88 3.69 10.28
N ASP A 39 -3.04 4.98 10.00
CA ASP A 39 -3.32 5.99 11.01
C ASP A 39 -2.30 5.89 12.15
N ASP A 40 -1.02 5.80 11.77
CA ASP A 40 0.11 5.72 12.70
C ASP A 40 0.17 4.45 13.54
N GLN A 41 -0.65 3.46 13.23
CA GLN A 41 -0.60 2.16 13.88
C GLN A 41 0.06 1.17 12.94
N HIS A 42 0.96 0.35 13.46
CA HIS A 42 1.67 -0.63 12.66
C HIS A 42 1.06 -2.02 12.83
N TYR A 43 0.89 -2.69 11.71
CA TYR A 43 0.36 -4.05 11.67
C TYR A 43 1.29 -4.91 10.83
N LEU A 44 2.02 -5.79 11.48
CA LEU A 44 2.90 -6.70 10.75
C LEU A 44 2.07 -7.90 10.30
N LEU A 45 1.89 -8.00 9.00
CA LEU A 45 1.13 -9.10 8.42
C LEU A 45 2.09 -10.20 8.00
N GLN A 46 1.84 -11.39 8.48
CA GLN A 46 2.57 -12.57 8.08
C GLN A 46 1.67 -13.44 7.21
N GLN A 47 2.23 -14.49 6.65
CA GLN A 47 1.48 -15.36 5.77
C GLN A 47 0.16 -15.77 6.41
N GLY A 48 -0.94 -15.53 5.72
CA GLY A 48 -2.26 -15.89 6.20
C GLY A 48 -2.97 -14.80 6.98
N ASP A 49 -2.28 -13.71 7.29
CA ASP A 49 -2.90 -12.61 8.03
C ASP A 49 -3.62 -11.67 7.09
N SER A 50 -4.62 -11.00 7.62
CA SER A 50 -5.38 -10.02 6.85
C SER A 50 -5.65 -8.78 7.68
N LEU A 51 -5.98 -7.71 6.98
CA LEU A 51 -6.25 -6.42 7.59
C LEU A 51 -7.34 -5.73 6.78
N LEU A 52 -8.31 -5.17 7.47
CA LEU A 52 -9.38 -4.42 6.83
C LEU A 52 -9.43 -3.05 7.48
N PHE A 53 -9.42 -2.01 6.67
CA PHE A 53 -9.44 -0.66 7.23
C PHE A 53 -10.15 0.29 6.27
N MET A 54 -10.52 1.46 6.82
CA MET A 54 -11.11 2.52 6.02
C MET A 54 -9.97 3.25 5.31
N ALA A 55 -10.06 3.30 3.99
CA ALA A 55 -8.96 3.82 3.19
C ALA A 55 -8.77 5.33 3.34
N GLN A 56 -9.71 6.00 3.98
CA GLN A 56 -9.55 7.41 4.29
C GLN A 56 -8.52 7.67 5.38
N LEU A 57 -8.15 6.62 6.11
CA LEU A 57 -7.05 6.73 7.06
C LEU A 57 -5.74 6.66 6.29
N VAL A 58 -4.80 7.51 6.65
CA VAL A 58 -3.52 7.55 5.96
C VAL A 58 -2.83 6.20 6.14
N HIS A 59 -2.38 5.60 5.04
CA HIS A 59 -1.79 4.27 5.10
C HIS A 59 -0.60 4.15 4.16
N ARG A 60 0.30 3.24 4.51
CA ARG A 60 1.47 2.93 3.71
C ARG A 60 1.98 1.56 4.13
N TRP A 61 2.88 0.99 3.33
CA TRP A 61 3.36 -0.36 3.62
C TRP A 61 4.83 -0.49 3.24
N ARG A 62 5.43 -1.53 3.77
CA ARG A 62 6.82 -1.84 3.51
C ARG A 62 7.05 -3.33 3.71
N ASN A 63 7.95 -3.89 2.93
CA ASN A 63 8.40 -5.27 3.13
C ASN A 63 9.66 -5.22 4.00
N PRO A 64 9.56 -5.54 5.29
CA PRO A 64 10.71 -5.46 6.19
C PRO A 64 11.52 -6.74 6.20
N GLY A 65 11.10 -7.77 5.47
CA GLY A 65 11.70 -9.08 5.56
C GLY A 65 12.87 -9.27 4.62
N GLN A 66 13.32 -10.50 4.58
CA GLN A 66 14.47 -10.87 3.76
C GLN A 66 14.06 -11.53 2.45
N THR A 67 12.78 -11.74 2.25
CA THR A 67 12.27 -12.41 1.06
C THR A 67 11.19 -11.57 0.43
N VAL A 68 10.85 -11.92 -0.80
CA VAL A 68 9.73 -11.32 -1.51
C VAL A 68 8.44 -11.57 -0.74
N ALA A 69 7.56 -10.60 -0.72
CA ALA A 69 6.24 -10.75 -0.14
C ALA A 69 5.18 -10.60 -1.22
N ASN A 70 4.09 -11.32 -1.08
CA ASN A 70 2.94 -11.20 -1.98
C ASN A 70 1.71 -10.89 -1.15
N ILE A 71 0.99 -9.86 -1.55
CA ILE A 71 -0.25 -9.50 -0.88
C ILE A 71 -1.36 -9.35 -1.92
N ILE A 72 -2.56 -9.63 -1.48
CA ILE A 72 -3.75 -9.34 -2.26
C ILE A 72 -4.41 -8.13 -1.62
N ILE A 73 -4.78 -7.18 -2.45
CA ILE A 73 -5.47 -5.98 -2.01
C ILE A 73 -6.83 -5.94 -2.69
N VAL A 74 -7.87 -5.70 -1.91
CA VAL A 74 -9.21 -5.52 -2.43
C VAL A 74 -9.69 -4.16 -1.95
N ILE A 75 -10.14 -3.34 -2.88
CA ILE A 75 -10.62 -1.99 -2.57
C ILE A 75 -12.05 -1.87 -3.04
N SER A 76 -12.93 -1.42 -2.16
CA SER A 76 -14.34 -1.28 -2.49
C SER A 76 -14.87 0.04 -1.98
N GLY A 77 -15.97 0.51 -2.57
CA GLY A 77 -16.63 1.72 -2.10
C GLY A 77 -15.90 3.01 -2.42
N PHE A 78 -14.94 2.97 -3.33
CA PHE A 78 -14.22 4.18 -3.70
C PHE A 78 -14.99 5.00 -4.73
N GLU A 79 -14.66 6.28 -4.80
CA GLU A 79 -15.29 7.17 -5.76
C GLU A 79 -14.89 6.82 -7.18
N GLU A 80 -15.80 7.01 -8.11
CA GLU A 80 -15.57 6.65 -9.51
C GLU A 80 -14.38 7.37 -10.12
N SER A 81 -14.14 8.59 -9.70
CA SER A 81 -13.05 9.37 -10.26
C SER A 81 -11.69 8.91 -9.77
N GLU A 82 -11.63 8.09 -8.76
CA GLU A 82 -10.37 7.61 -8.22
C GLU A 82 -9.88 6.39 -8.99
N ARG A 83 -8.57 6.19 -8.94
CA ARG A 83 -7.94 5.02 -9.55
C ARG A 83 -7.02 4.37 -8.52
N PRO A 84 -7.61 3.80 -7.45
CA PRO A 84 -6.76 3.31 -6.36
C PRO A 84 -5.76 2.25 -6.79
N VAL A 85 -6.16 1.36 -7.69
CA VAL A 85 -5.26 0.31 -8.15
C VAL A 85 -4.07 0.92 -8.87
N GLU A 86 -4.34 1.83 -9.80
CA GLU A 86 -3.28 2.45 -10.56
C GLU A 86 -2.32 3.21 -9.66
N PHE A 87 -2.87 3.91 -8.70
CA PHE A 87 -2.05 4.67 -7.79
C PHE A 87 -1.17 3.76 -6.94
N HIS A 88 -1.73 2.68 -6.44
CA HIS A 88 -0.96 1.73 -5.64
C HIS A 88 0.16 1.11 -6.46
N LEU A 89 -0.14 0.72 -7.68
CA LEU A 89 0.87 0.11 -8.53
C LEU A 89 1.95 1.11 -8.90
N ALA A 90 1.56 2.32 -9.20
CA ALA A 90 2.52 3.36 -9.56
C ALA A 90 3.43 3.68 -8.39
N SER A 91 2.88 3.80 -7.20
CA SER A 91 3.68 4.07 -6.01
C SER A 91 4.68 2.97 -5.75
N THR A 92 4.23 1.73 -5.81
CA THR A 92 5.10 0.60 -5.56
C THR A 92 6.22 0.54 -6.59
N HIS A 93 5.88 0.76 -7.83
CA HIS A 93 6.85 0.72 -8.91
C HIS A 93 7.88 1.85 -8.76
N ALA A 94 7.40 3.04 -8.50
CA ALA A 94 8.29 4.18 -8.35
C ALA A 94 9.26 3.97 -7.20
N ILE A 95 8.76 3.45 -6.09
CA ILE A 95 9.59 3.21 -4.93
C ILE A 95 10.65 2.16 -5.24
N GLY A 96 10.26 1.13 -5.99
CA GLY A 96 11.21 0.10 -6.34
C GLY A 96 12.40 0.64 -7.11
N ILE A 97 12.22 1.72 -7.83
CA ILE A 97 13.28 2.33 -8.60
C ILE A 97 14.00 3.39 -7.81
N GLU A 98 13.23 4.17 -7.08
CA GLU A 98 13.75 5.35 -6.41
C GLU A 98 14.31 5.08 -5.06
N ASP A 99 14.13 3.89 -4.62
CA ASP A 99 14.41 3.53 -3.27
C ASP A 99 15.76 3.98 -2.80
N GLU A 100 16.71 3.98 -3.69
CA GLU A 100 18.04 4.21 -3.24
C GLU A 100 18.42 5.66 -3.23
N GLY A 101 17.53 6.54 -3.48
CA GLY A 101 18.11 7.81 -3.38
C GLY A 101 17.30 9.02 -3.58
N THR A 102 16.13 8.87 -4.03
CA THR A 102 15.36 10.04 -4.36
C THR A 102 14.01 9.95 -3.70
N PRO A 103 13.95 10.40 -2.47
CA PRO A 103 12.67 10.36 -1.79
C PRO A 103 11.68 11.23 -2.53
N PRO A 104 10.46 10.80 -2.62
CA PRO A 104 9.43 11.63 -3.22
C PRO A 104 9.28 12.90 -2.41
N ASP A 105 9.21 14.00 -3.10
CA ASP A 105 9.05 15.26 -2.44
C ASP A 105 7.63 15.50 -2.02
N ASP A 106 6.73 14.99 -2.77
CA ASP A 106 5.35 15.31 -2.55
C ASP A 106 4.60 14.16 -1.94
N PRO A 107 3.74 14.44 -0.98
CA PRO A 107 2.81 13.43 -0.57
C PRO A 107 1.89 13.11 -1.74
N PRO A 108 1.18 12.02 -1.68
CA PRO A 108 0.30 11.62 -2.78
C PRO A 108 -0.91 12.54 -2.84
N GLU A 109 -0.69 13.69 -3.43
CA GLU A 109 -1.69 14.74 -3.42
C GLU A 109 -2.99 14.36 -4.08
N LEU A 110 -2.87 13.60 -5.14
CA LEU A 110 -4.08 13.23 -5.86
C LEU A 110 -5.08 12.53 -4.99
N LEU A 111 -4.60 11.66 -4.13
CA LEU A 111 -5.50 10.93 -3.25
C LEU A 111 -5.99 11.80 -2.12
N LYS A 112 -5.15 12.73 -1.69
CA LYS A 112 -5.54 13.56 -0.57
C LYS A 112 -6.69 14.48 -0.88
N GLU A 113 -6.90 14.76 -2.13
CA GLU A 113 -7.94 15.68 -2.52
C GLU A 113 -9.26 15.02 -2.82
N VAL A 114 -9.34 13.79 -2.65
CA VAL A 114 -10.55 13.04 -2.99
C VAL A 114 -11.63 13.15 -1.93
#